data_515c2f8dc2644b956da7a9aa6646f7dc
#
_entry.id   515c2f8dc2644b956da7a9aa6646f7dc
#
_cell.length_a   1.000
_cell.length_b   1.000
_cell.length_c   1.000
_cell.angle_alpha   90.00
_cell.angle_beta   90.00
_cell.angle_gamma   90.00
#
_symmetry.space_group_name_H-M   'P 1'
#
loop_
_entity.id
_entity.type
_entity.pdbx_description
1 polymer ?
#
loop_
_entity_poly.entity_id
_entity_poly.type
_entity_poly.pdbx_seq_one_letter_code
_entity_poly.pdbx_strand_id
1 'polypeptide(L)'
;MRTQHFNIFNTGTESFFTPGTQLANIAAVKPDAPAVIYVSPENKESVMTWRELHELSNRIAWYLLGQGVGPGKSVLAALPNIPTHIALAFGIWKTGACYVPVSNRAPQRNLMEICACVSPALVITNRKKPDGYPGLSTAELRTLCANCPADMPPDVLAIPNLANCSGGTTGKTKVIEQDMPAGESDEGLRTWFAVSGMCFEMRQLLAGPLFHGAPHSAAFNGLYCGNTLIMPAKLDAETIVRLIKKYRIEYVQMVPTLMQRISRMPGFRK
;
A
#
# COMPACT_ATOMS: atom_id res chain seq x y z
N MET A 1 -22.49 -16.51 6.93
CA MET A 1 -23.34 -15.59 6.15
C MET A 1 -23.18 -14.19 6.74
N ARG A 2 -22.25 -13.37 6.18
CA ARG A 2 -22.06 -11.94 6.53
C ARG A 2 -22.36 -11.12 5.27
N THR A 3 -23.58 -11.23 4.74
CA THR A 3 -23.96 -10.66 3.45
C THR A 3 -24.83 -9.40 3.54
N GLN A 4 -24.93 -8.74 4.68
CA GLN A 4 -25.94 -7.67 4.83
C GLN A 4 -25.41 -6.26 5.18
N HIS A 5 -24.10 -5.98 5.19
CA HIS A 5 -23.66 -4.67 5.71
C HIS A 5 -22.88 -3.75 4.79
N PHE A 6 -22.69 -4.06 3.50
CA PHE A 6 -21.95 -3.14 2.64
C PHE A 6 -22.61 -2.88 1.30
N ASN A 7 -23.44 -1.86 1.31
CA ASN A 7 -23.92 -1.20 0.08
C ASN A 7 -22.92 -0.13 -0.44
N ILE A 8 -21.61 -0.33 -0.20
CA ILE A 8 -20.57 0.56 -0.75
C ILE A 8 -20.54 0.45 -2.29
N PHE A 9 -21.05 -0.66 -2.83
CA PHE A 9 -21.03 -0.96 -4.25
C PHE A 9 -22.43 -1.05 -4.88
N ASN A 10 -23.49 -0.68 -4.20
CA ASN A 10 -24.85 -0.80 -4.77
C ASN A 10 -25.23 0.43 -5.58
N THR A 11 -24.58 0.67 -6.70
CA THR A 11 -24.98 1.70 -7.66
C THR A 11 -25.76 1.13 -8.86
N GLY A 12 -25.99 -0.18 -8.91
CA GLY A 12 -26.80 -0.82 -9.97
C GLY A 12 -26.20 -0.78 -11.38
N THR A 13 -24.98 -0.26 -11.52
CA THR A 13 -24.17 -0.24 -12.74
C THR A 13 -22.81 -0.84 -12.43
N GLU A 14 -22.17 -1.48 -13.39
CA GLU A 14 -20.76 -1.90 -13.29
C GLU A 14 -19.90 -0.66 -13.00
N SER A 15 -19.61 -0.42 -11.72
CA SER A 15 -18.88 0.75 -11.30
C SER A 15 -17.42 0.39 -11.06
N PHE A 16 -16.55 1.09 -11.77
CA PHE A 16 -15.11 1.09 -11.51
C PHE A 16 -14.80 2.20 -10.50
N PHE A 17 -14.12 1.86 -9.42
CA PHE A 17 -13.71 2.82 -8.39
C PHE A 17 -12.20 3.03 -8.42
N THR A 18 -11.80 4.29 -8.47
CA THR A 18 -10.39 4.66 -8.25
C THR A 18 -10.01 4.44 -6.79
N PRO A 19 -8.71 4.34 -6.45
CA PRO A 19 -8.26 4.29 -5.05
C PRO A 19 -8.74 5.51 -4.24
N GLY A 20 -8.81 6.68 -4.87
CA GLY A 20 -9.27 7.91 -4.23
C GLY A 20 -10.74 7.83 -3.83
N THR A 21 -11.61 7.53 -4.78
CA THR A 21 -13.06 7.42 -4.56
C THR A 21 -13.38 6.30 -3.57
N GLN A 22 -12.76 5.13 -3.68
CA GLN A 22 -13.02 4.02 -2.77
C GLN A 22 -12.60 4.35 -1.32
N LEU A 23 -11.42 4.96 -1.15
CA LEU A 23 -10.97 5.39 0.18
C LEU A 23 -11.91 6.45 0.79
N ALA A 24 -12.40 7.39 -0.03
CA ALA A 24 -13.38 8.40 0.40
C ALA A 24 -14.69 7.75 0.87
N ASN A 25 -15.22 6.78 0.11
CA ASN A 25 -16.44 6.05 0.45
C ASN A 25 -16.30 5.31 1.79
N ILE A 26 -15.18 4.59 2.00
CA ILE A 26 -14.95 3.87 3.24
C ILE A 26 -14.79 4.85 4.42
N ALA A 27 -14.04 5.94 4.23
CA ALA A 27 -13.84 6.95 5.27
C ALA A 27 -15.14 7.67 5.66
N ALA A 28 -16.08 7.84 4.72
CA ALA A 28 -17.39 8.42 5.00
C ALA A 28 -18.25 7.48 5.86
N VAL A 29 -18.18 6.16 5.62
CA VAL A 29 -19.02 5.16 6.32
C VAL A 29 -18.47 4.83 7.71
N LYS A 30 -17.14 4.70 7.85
CA LYS A 30 -16.49 4.27 9.10
C LYS A 30 -15.23 5.07 9.43
N PRO A 31 -15.35 6.41 9.58
CA PRO A 31 -14.19 7.31 9.70
C PRO A 31 -13.24 6.94 10.84
N ASP A 32 -13.77 6.58 11.98
CA ASP A 32 -12.99 6.37 13.22
C ASP A 32 -12.57 4.90 13.43
N ALA A 33 -12.99 4.00 12.52
CA ALA A 33 -12.55 2.62 12.54
C ALA A 33 -11.06 2.50 12.08
N PRO A 34 -10.32 1.49 12.57
CA PRO A 34 -8.93 1.30 12.17
C PRO A 34 -8.82 0.86 10.71
N ALA A 35 -8.07 1.62 9.91
CA ALA A 35 -7.63 1.22 8.58
C ALA A 35 -6.31 0.44 8.66
N VAL A 36 -5.34 0.95 9.43
CA VAL A 36 -4.04 0.32 9.63
C VAL A 36 -3.70 0.28 11.11
N ILE A 37 -3.35 -0.89 11.62
CA ILE A 37 -2.74 -1.08 12.94
C ILE A 37 -1.27 -1.41 12.72
N TYR A 38 -0.40 -0.46 13.01
CA TYR A 38 1.03 -0.64 12.88
C TYR A 38 1.63 -1.17 14.19
N VAL A 39 2.48 -2.19 14.08
CA VAL A 39 3.21 -2.77 15.20
C VAL A 39 4.69 -2.50 15.03
N SER A 40 5.25 -1.63 15.85
CA SER A 40 6.66 -1.21 15.80
C SER A 40 7.63 -2.35 16.10
N PRO A 41 8.94 -2.17 15.85
CA PRO A 41 9.96 -3.16 16.23
C PRO A 41 9.99 -3.48 17.73
N GLU A 42 9.55 -2.54 18.59
CA GLU A 42 9.45 -2.67 20.06
C GLU A 42 8.09 -3.20 20.51
N ASN A 43 7.26 -3.67 19.56
CA ASN A 43 5.88 -4.14 19.78
C ASN A 43 4.91 -3.06 20.30
N LYS A 44 5.22 -1.78 20.12
CA LYS A 44 4.26 -0.70 20.36
C LYS A 44 3.29 -0.60 19.19
N GLU A 45 2.03 -0.36 19.50
CA GLU A 45 0.97 -0.25 18.52
C GLU A 45 0.60 1.19 18.28
N SER A 46 0.31 1.52 17.03
CA SER A 46 -0.34 2.77 16.66
C SER A 46 -1.42 2.48 15.62
N VAL A 47 -2.51 3.23 15.70
CA VAL A 47 -3.65 3.09 14.80
C VAL A 47 -3.69 4.28 13.88
N MET A 48 -3.94 4.03 12.61
CA MET A 48 -4.35 5.02 11.63
C MET A 48 -5.79 4.68 11.24
N THR A 49 -6.72 5.59 11.50
CA THR A 49 -8.13 5.43 11.16
C THR A 49 -8.36 5.64 9.67
N TRP A 50 -9.55 5.29 9.17
CA TRP A 50 -9.91 5.54 7.76
C TRP A 50 -9.95 7.03 7.44
N ARG A 51 -10.41 7.87 8.36
CA ARG A 51 -10.37 9.33 8.25
C ARG A 51 -8.93 9.83 8.11
N GLU A 52 -8.05 9.42 9.03
CA GLU A 52 -6.65 9.83 9.02
C GLU A 52 -5.91 9.39 7.75
N LEU A 53 -6.17 8.15 7.27
CA LEU A 53 -5.61 7.66 6.02
C LEU A 53 -6.10 8.49 4.82
N HIS A 54 -7.41 8.77 4.77
CA HIS A 54 -8.02 9.57 3.69
C HIS A 54 -7.46 10.98 3.66
N GLU A 55 -7.47 11.69 4.79
CA GLU A 55 -6.97 13.06 4.89
C GLU A 55 -5.47 13.17 4.61
N LEU A 56 -4.65 12.27 5.19
CA LEU A 56 -3.22 12.28 4.94
C LEU A 56 -2.91 12.01 3.46
N SER A 57 -3.58 11.06 2.83
CA SER A 57 -3.38 10.78 1.41
C SER A 57 -3.84 11.94 0.52
N ASN A 58 -4.87 12.69 0.90
CA ASN A 58 -5.31 13.91 0.20
C ASN A 58 -4.25 15.01 0.29
N ARG A 59 -3.74 15.29 1.49
CA ARG A 59 -2.67 16.27 1.71
C ARG A 59 -1.42 15.92 0.92
N ILE A 60 -1.05 14.64 0.89
CA ILE A 60 0.07 14.16 0.06
C ILE A 60 -0.23 14.39 -1.42
N ALA A 61 -1.43 14.08 -1.89
CA ALA A 61 -1.81 14.27 -3.29
C ALA A 61 -1.75 15.75 -3.69
N TRP A 62 -2.29 16.66 -2.89
CA TRP A 62 -2.22 18.10 -3.14
C TRP A 62 -0.77 18.61 -3.17
N TYR A 63 0.07 18.14 -2.24
CA TYR A 63 1.49 18.47 -2.28
C TYR A 63 2.15 18.00 -3.58
N LEU A 64 1.90 16.75 -3.98
CA LEU A 64 2.47 16.18 -5.20
C LEU A 64 2.00 16.90 -6.46
N LEU A 65 0.70 17.25 -6.55
CA LEU A 65 0.15 18.08 -7.64
C LEU A 65 0.85 19.45 -7.72
N GLY A 66 1.08 20.09 -6.57
CA GLY A 66 1.83 21.34 -6.48
C GLY A 66 3.30 21.22 -6.93
N GLN A 67 3.86 20.01 -6.91
CA GLN A 67 5.20 19.71 -7.46
C GLN A 67 5.16 19.29 -8.95
N GLY A 68 4.00 19.36 -9.61
CA GLY A 68 3.82 18.94 -10.99
C GLY A 68 3.78 17.42 -11.19
N VAL A 69 3.50 16.67 -10.13
CA VAL A 69 3.29 15.21 -10.23
C VAL A 69 1.85 14.93 -10.65
N GLY A 70 1.68 14.14 -11.71
CA GLY A 70 0.37 13.82 -12.28
C GLY A 70 0.47 12.68 -13.30
N PRO A 71 -0.50 12.52 -14.21
CA PRO A 71 -0.47 11.49 -15.24
C PRO A 71 0.83 11.50 -16.05
N GLY A 72 1.36 10.33 -16.34
CA GLY A 72 2.63 10.15 -17.05
C GLY A 72 3.88 10.43 -16.19
N LYS A 73 3.71 10.75 -14.90
CA LYS A 73 4.82 10.88 -13.95
C LYS A 73 4.85 9.68 -13.02
N SER A 74 6.00 9.44 -12.39
CA SER A 74 6.15 8.41 -11.37
C SER A 74 6.73 8.97 -10.08
N VAL A 75 6.36 8.33 -8.95
CA VAL A 75 6.94 8.60 -7.63
C VAL A 75 7.52 7.31 -7.08
N LEU A 76 8.82 7.33 -6.79
CA LEU A 76 9.52 6.19 -6.24
C LEU A 76 9.47 6.23 -4.71
N ALA A 77 9.06 5.13 -4.09
CA ALA A 77 8.97 4.96 -2.64
C ALA A 77 9.91 3.85 -2.16
N ALA A 78 11.08 4.21 -1.65
CA ALA A 78 12.03 3.29 -1.03
C ALA A 78 11.84 3.28 0.49
N LEU A 79 10.71 2.72 0.94
CA LEU A 79 10.23 2.80 2.33
C LEU A 79 10.01 1.41 2.94
N PRO A 80 10.16 1.27 4.27
CA PRO A 80 9.70 0.09 4.99
C PRO A 80 8.17 0.04 5.06
N ASN A 81 7.63 -1.05 5.62
CA ASN A 81 6.20 -1.14 5.95
C ASN A 81 5.89 -0.18 7.11
N ILE A 82 5.37 0.98 6.81
CA ILE A 82 4.91 2.02 7.76
C ILE A 82 3.60 2.64 7.27
N PRO A 83 2.74 3.18 8.16
CA PRO A 83 1.45 3.76 7.75
C PRO A 83 1.57 4.88 6.71
N THR A 84 2.59 5.73 6.82
CA THR A 84 2.86 6.78 5.84
C THR A 84 3.12 6.22 4.43
N HIS A 85 3.64 4.99 4.30
CA HIS A 85 3.85 4.34 3.00
C HIS A 85 2.52 4.00 2.32
N ILE A 86 1.52 3.53 3.09
CA ILE A 86 0.15 3.30 2.60
C ILE A 86 -0.48 4.63 2.15
N ALA A 87 -0.44 5.66 3.00
CA ALA A 87 -1.00 6.97 2.65
C ALA A 87 -0.32 7.60 1.43
N LEU A 88 1.00 7.41 1.26
CA LEU A 88 1.75 7.86 0.10
C LEU A 88 1.28 7.16 -1.19
N ALA A 89 1.09 5.85 -1.18
CA ALA A 89 0.60 5.13 -2.35
C ALA A 89 -0.77 5.63 -2.81
N PHE A 90 -1.73 5.79 -1.88
CA PHE A 90 -3.03 6.40 -2.18
C PHE A 90 -2.86 7.85 -2.68
N GLY A 91 -1.99 8.64 -2.07
CA GLY A 91 -1.71 10.01 -2.49
C GLY A 91 -1.16 10.08 -3.92
N ILE A 92 -0.26 9.19 -4.30
CA ILE A 92 0.29 9.09 -5.66
C ILE A 92 -0.82 8.74 -6.66
N TRP A 93 -1.62 7.72 -6.40
CA TRP A 93 -2.71 7.33 -7.30
C TRP A 93 -3.76 8.43 -7.49
N LYS A 94 -4.06 9.20 -6.43
CA LYS A 94 -4.98 10.35 -6.51
C LYS A 94 -4.49 11.46 -7.44
N THR A 95 -3.18 11.51 -7.75
CA THR A 95 -2.64 12.46 -8.75
C THR A 95 -2.66 11.91 -10.17
N GLY A 96 -3.02 10.65 -10.37
CA GLY A 96 -2.89 9.97 -11.66
C GLY A 96 -1.47 9.49 -11.98
N ALA A 97 -0.53 9.58 -11.04
CA ALA A 97 0.86 9.17 -11.24
C ALA A 97 1.08 7.68 -10.95
N CYS A 98 2.15 7.15 -11.52
CA CYS A 98 2.60 5.78 -11.29
C CYS A 98 3.32 5.65 -9.93
N TYR A 99 2.92 4.67 -9.14
CA TYR A 99 3.59 4.33 -7.88
C TYR A 99 4.70 3.30 -8.13
N VAL A 100 5.93 3.59 -7.64
CA VAL A 100 7.12 2.73 -7.82
C VAL A 100 7.67 2.31 -6.45
N PRO A 101 7.16 1.21 -5.86
CA PRO A 101 7.67 0.70 -4.59
C PRO A 101 9.01 -0.01 -4.77
N VAL A 102 9.97 0.33 -3.92
CA VAL A 102 11.32 -0.24 -3.94
C VAL A 102 11.71 -0.66 -2.53
N SER A 103 12.54 -1.69 -2.42
CA SER A 103 13.09 -2.09 -1.13
C SER A 103 13.83 -0.94 -0.46
N ASN A 104 13.44 -0.61 0.77
CA ASN A 104 14.18 0.37 1.57
C ASN A 104 15.59 -0.10 1.94
N ARG A 105 15.95 -1.35 1.65
CA ARG A 105 17.28 -1.93 1.84
C ARG A 105 18.05 -2.07 0.53
N ALA A 106 17.46 -1.65 -0.60
CA ALA A 106 18.16 -1.70 -1.89
C ALA A 106 19.52 -0.98 -1.80
N PRO A 107 20.60 -1.58 -2.34
CA PRO A 107 21.86 -0.89 -2.49
C PRO A 107 21.69 0.42 -3.26
N GLN A 108 22.48 1.45 -2.94
CA GLN A 108 22.40 2.76 -3.60
C GLN A 108 22.54 2.66 -5.13
N ARG A 109 23.42 1.77 -5.60
CA ARG A 109 23.59 1.51 -7.03
C ARG A 109 22.29 1.04 -7.67
N ASN A 110 21.59 0.08 -7.06
CA ASN A 110 20.33 -0.44 -7.60
C ASN A 110 19.24 0.65 -7.59
N LEU A 111 19.20 1.47 -6.53
CA LEU A 111 18.26 2.59 -6.47
C LEU A 111 18.50 3.59 -7.61
N MET A 112 19.78 3.90 -7.91
CA MET A 112 20.15 4.76 -9.04
C MET A 112 19.78 4.13 -10.39
N GLU A 113 20.01 2.82 -10.58
CA GLU A 113 19.61 2.10 -11.79
C GLU A 113 18.08 2.16 -12.00
N ILE A 114 17.28 1.97 -10.93
CA ILE A 114 15.82 2.10 -11.00
C ILE A 114 15.43 3.53 -11.37
N CYS A 115 16.02 4.53 -10.70
CA CYS A 115 15.75 5.93 -11.01
C CYS A 115 16.07 6.27 -12.48
N ALA A 116 17.16 5.74 -13.02
CA ALA A 116 17.50 5.94 -14.42
C ALA A 116 16.48 5.28 -15.38
N CYS A 117 15.87 4.16 -14.98
CA CYS A 117 14.83 3.49 -15.78
C CYS A 117 13.50 4.23 -15.77
N VAL A 118 13.04 4.67 -14.57
CA VAL A 118 11.67 5.23 -14.41
C VAL A 118 11.63 6.75 -14.40
N SER A 119 12.79 7.42 -14.32
CA SER A 119 12.92 8.89 -14.26
C SER A 119 11.89 9.52 -13.30
N PRO A 120 11.90 9.14 -12.00
CA PRO A 120 10.84 9.56 -11.09
C PRO A 120 10.84 11.07 -10.88
N ALA A 121 9.64 11.66 -10.85
CA ALA A 121 9.47 13.07 -10.53
C ALA A 121 9.86 13.37 -9.08
N LEU A 122 9.70 12.38 -8.19
CA LEU A 122 10.08 12.50 -6.78
C LEU A 122 10.47 11.13 -6.21
N VAL A 123 11.47 11.11 -5.33
CA VAL A 123 11.89 9.92 -4.57
C VAL A 123 11.60 10.11 -3.09
N ILE A 124 10.84 9.20 -2.49
CA ILE A 124 10.58 9.21 -1.03
C ILE A 124 11.40 8.10 -0.38
N THR A 125 12.35 8.50 0.47
CA THR A 125 13.24 7.56 1.17
C THR A 125 13.75 8.14 2.47
N ASN A 126 13.86 7.30 3.51
CA ASN A 126 14.46 7.67 4.80
C ASN A 126 15.98 7.36 4.85
N ARG A 127 16.59 7.06 3.71
CA ARG A 127 18.02 6.83 3.53
C ARG A 127 18.65 7.93 2.68
N LYS A 128 19.91 7.73 2.25
CA LYS A 128 20.57 8.63 1.31
C LYS A 128 19.71 8.73 0.02
N LYS A 129 19.36 9.95 -0.34
CA LYS A 129 18.62 10.25 -1.57
C LYS A 129 19.52 9.95 -2.78
N PRO A 130 18.96 9.47 -3.89
CA PRO A 130 19.73 9.26 -5.12
C PRO A 130 20.17 10.62 -5.69
N ASP A 131 21.44 10.69 -6.09
CA ASP A 131 22.01 11.91 -6.64
C ASP A 131 21.34 12.24 -7.99
N GLY A 132 21.04 13.52 -8.24
CA GLY A 132 20.40 13.98 -9.49
C GLY A 132 18.87 13.84 -9.53
N TYR A 133 18.23 13.33 -8.46
CA TYR A 133 16.77 13.20 -8.38
C TYR A 133 16.20 13.96 -7.18
N PRO A 134 15.08 14.70 -7.36
CA PRO A 134 14.39 15.30 -6.23
C PRO A 134 13.98 14.23 -5.21
N GLY A 135 14.19 14.47 -3.93
CA GLY A 135 13.85 13.46 -2.94
C GLY A 135 13.53 14.05 -1.57
N LEU A 136 12.65 13.34 -0.84
CA LEU A 136 12.23 13.67 0.52
C LEU A 136 12.26 12.45 1.41
N SER A 137 12.51 12.66 2.70
CA SER A 137 12.19 11.69 3.74
C SER A 137 10.68 11.72 4.05
N THR A 138 10.18 10.71 4.74
CA THR A 138 8.79 10.70 5.21
C THR A 138 8.49 11.83 6.21
N ALA A 139 9.48 12.25 6.98
CA ALA A 139 9.34 13.38 7.92
C ALA A 139 9.21 14.70 7.15
N GLU A 140 10.09 14.96 6.16
CA GLU A 140 10.01 16.14 5.30
C GLU A 140 8.67 16.16 4.54
N LEU A 141 8.25 15.04 3.94
CA LEU A 141 6.97 14.93 3.26
C LEU A 141 5.80 15.30 4.17
N ARG A 142 5.75 14.74 5.38
CA ARG A 142 4.69 15.06 6.35
C ARG A 142 4.66 16.53 6.74
N THR A 143 5.80 17.15 6.94
CA THR A 143 5.90 18.59 7.24
C THR A 143 5.41 19.43 6.09
N LEU A 144 5.85 19.13 4.86
CA LEU A 144 5.50 19.89 3.67
C LEU A 144 4.01 19.76 3.30
N CYS A 145 3.41 18.60 3.48
CA CYS A 145 2.00 18.38 3.18
C CYS A 145 1.04 18.78 4.33
N ALA A 146 1.56 19.15 5.52
CA ALA A 146 0.72 19.43 6.69
C ALA A 146 -0.31 20.55 6.46
N ASN A 147 0.06 21.57 5.68
CA ASN A 147 -0.79 22.72 5.37
C ASN A 147 -1.57 22.56 4.04
N CYS A 148 -1.43 21.42 3.35
CA CYS A 148 -2.21 21.14 2.16
C CYS A 148 -3.66 20.80 2.52
N PRO A 149 -4.64 21.01 1.60
CA PRO A 149 -6.03 20.68 1.83
C PRO A 149 -6.22 19.21 2.23
N ALA A 150 -7.14 18.94 3.16
CA ALA A 150 -7.55 17.60 3.54
C ALA A 150 -8.65 17.04 2.64
N ASP A 151 -9.29 17.90 1.84
CA ASP A 151 -10.32 17.51 0.88
C ASP A 151 -9.68 16.73 -0.28
N MET A 152 -10.44 15.80 -0.85
CA MET A 152 -9.99 14.99 -1.97
C MET A 152 -9.72 15.87 -3.20
N PRO A 153 -8.56 15.77 -3.85
CA PRO A 153 -8.33 16.42 -5.14
C PRO A 153 -9.25 15.83 -6.22
N PRO A 154 -9.39 16.49 -7.40
CA PRO A 154 -10.10 15.91 -8.53
C PRO A 154 -9.66 14.48 -8.80
N ASP A 155 -10.63 13.57 -8.97
CA ASP A 155 -10.34 12.15 -9.17
C ASP A 155 -9.74 11.92 -10.56
N VAL A 156 -8.57 11.31 -10.60
CA VAL A 156 -7.82 11.05 -11.84
C VAL A 156 -7.39 9.59 -11.85
N LEU A 157 -7.55 8.96 -13.01
CA LEU A 157 -7.16 7.57 -13.20
C LEU A 157 -5.65 7.46 -13.41
N ALA A 158 -4.94 6.75 -12.52
CA ALA A 158 -3.53 6.46 -12.67
C ALA A 158 -3.30 5.28 -13.63
N ILE A 159 -2.65 5.53 -14.78
CA ILE A 159 -2.23 4.54 -15.77
C ILE A 159 -0.84 4.93 -16.28
N PRO A 160 0.19 4.06 -16.15
CA PRO A 160 0.22 2.82 -15.35
C PRO A 160 0.05 3.12 -13.86
N ASN A 161 -0.55 2.17 -13.13
CA ASN A 161 -0.78 2.38 -11.69
C ASN A 161 0.45 2.06 -10.84
N LEU A 162 1.25 1.10 -11.29
CA LEU A 162 2.32 0.49 -10.51
C LEU A 162 3.49 0.09 -11.42
N ALA A 163 4.71 0.36 -10.98
CA ALA A 163 5.91 -0.17 -11.60
C ALA A 163 6.70 -1.01 -10.58
N ASN A 164 6.72 -2.32 -10.79
CA ASN A 164 7.44 -3.25 -9.94
C ASN A 164 8.88 -3.43 -10.39
N CYS A 165 9.82 -3.41 -9.44
CA CYS A 165 11.23 -3.65 -9.71
C CYS A 165 11.60 -5.08 -9.36
N SER A 166 12.08 -5.87 -10.31
CA SER A 166 12.62 -7.21 -10.07
C SER A 166 14.13 -7.22 -10.19
N GLY A 167 14.81 -7.94 -9.28
CA GLY A 167 16.21 -8.31 -9.46
C GLY A 167 16.31 -9.27 -10.61
N GLY A 168 16.79 -8.81 -11.78
CA GLY A 168 16.98 -9.69 -12.92
C GLY A 168 18.04 -10.76 -12.62
N THR A 169 17.80 -12.00 -13.08
CA THR A 169 18.79 -13.10 -13.04
C THR A 169 20.12 -12.75 -13.76
N THR A 170 20.10 -11.71 -14.56
CA THR A 170 21.26 -11.16 -15.31
C THR A 170 21.99 -10.06 -14.55
N GLY A 171 21.65 -9.79 -13.29
CA GLY A 171 22.26 -8.74 -12.48
C GLY A 171 21.82 -7.30 -12.82
N LYS A 172 20.97 -7.10 -13.83
CA LYS A 172 20.36 -5.81 -14.16
C LYS A 172 18.94 -5.74 -13.56
N THR A 173 18.64 -4.64 -12.91
CA THR A 173 17.27 -4.37 -12.40
C THR A 173 16.31 -4.21 -13.58
N LYS A 174 15.21 -4.96 -13.56
CA LYS A 174 14.11 -4.80 -14.53
C LYS A 174 12.96 -4.08 -13.83
N VAL A 175 12.41 -3.10 -14.52
CA VAL A 175 11.17 -2.40 -14.13
C VAL A 175 10.05 -2.95 -15.02
N ILE A 176 8.96 -3.37 -14.39
CA ILE A 176 7.77 -3.90 -15.05
C ILE A 176 6.63 -2.98 -14.68
N GLU A 177 6.20 -2.17 -15.62
CA GLU A 177 5.00 -1.33 -15.47
C GLU A 177 3.75 -2.19 -15.66
N GLN A 178 2.79 -2.00 -14.77
CA GLN A 178 1.46 -2.58 -14.93
C GLN A 178 0.60 -1.56 -15.68
N ASP A 179 0.43 -1.81 -16.97
CA ASP A 179 -0.42 -0.98 -17.87
C ASP A 179 -1.90 -1.23 -17.60
N MET A 180 -2.28 -1.07 -16.34
CA MET A 180 -3.65 -1.20 -15.84
C MET A 180 -4.00 0.04 -15.02
N PRO A 181 -5.27 0.44 -15.01
CA PRO A 181 -5.71 1.54 -14.16
C PRO A 181 -5.56 1.19 -12.68
N ALA A 182 -5.21 2.20 -11.86
CA ALA A 182 -5.37 2.08 -10.42
C ALA A 182 -6.86 2.07 -10.10
N GLY A 183 -7.31 1.00 -9.48
CA GLY A 183 -8.71 0.84 -9.12
C GLY A 183 -9.19 -0.58 -9.34
N GLU A 184 -10.46 -0.80 -9.06
CA GLU A 184 -11.08 -2.10 -9.20
C GLU A 184 -12.56 -1.95 -9.54
N SER A 185 -13.10 -2.96 -10.21
CA SER A 185 -14.52 -3.10 -10.46
C SER A 185 -15.16 -4.10 -9.49
N ASP A 186 -16.47 -4.06 -9.36
CA ASP A 186 -17.20 -5.05 -8.58
C ASP A 186 -16.94 -6.48 -9.07
N GLU A 187 -16.84 -6.69 -10.38
CA GLU A 187 -16.52 -7.99 -10.97
C GLU A 187 -15.10 -8.43 -10.64
N GLY A 188 -14.14 -7.53 -10.76
CA GLY A 188 -12.74 -7.79 -10.41
C GLY A 188 -12.59 -8.20 -8.94
N LEU A 189 -13.24 -7.49 -8.02
CA LEU A 189 -13.26 -7.84 -6.60
C LEU A 189 -13.91 -9.20 -6.35
N ARG A 190 -15.05 -9.51 -6.98
CA ARG A 190 -15.72 -10.82 -6.85
C ARG A 190 -14.83 -11.95 -7.35
N THR A 191 -14.16 -11.75 -8.48
CA THR A 191 -13.18 -12.71 -9.01
C THR A 191 -12.02 -12.90 -8.03
N TRP A 192 -11.48 -11.81 -7.49
CA TRP A 192 -10.42 -11.87 -6.49
C TRP A 192 -10.88 -12.62 -5.22
N PHE A 193 -12.08 -12.38 -4.74
CA PHE A 193 -12.65 -13.10 -3.58
C PHE A 193 -12.75 -14.61 -3.83
N ALA A 194 -13.23 -14.99 -5.01
CA ALA A 194 -13.39 -16.39 -5.35
C ALA A 194 -12.08 -17.17 -5.36
N VAL A 195 -10.97 -16.54 -5.79
CA VAL A 195 -9.66 -17.19 -5.89
C VAL A 195 -8.78 -17.03 -4.65
N SER A 196 -8.96 -15.95 -3.89
CA SER A 196 -8.09 -15.64 -2.74
C SER A 196 -8.70 -15.98 -1.38
N GLY A 197 -10.03 -16.12 -1.30
CA GLY A 197 -10.76 -16.24 -0.04
C GLY A 197 -10.84 -14.96 0.77
N MET A 198 -10.39 -13.81 0.21
CA MET A 198 -10.57 -12.50 0.83
C MET A 198 -12.05 -12.11 0.78
N CYS A 199 -12.51 -11.38 1.78
CA CYS A 199 -13.84 -10.77 1.84
C CYS A 199 -13.76 -9.36 2.40
N PHE A 200 -14.91 -8.69 2.47
CA PHE A 200 -15.03 -7.36 3.09
C PHE A 200 -14.85 -7.41 4.60
N GLU A 201 -14.29 -6.33 5.16
CA GLU A 201 -14.17 -6.07 6.60
C GLU A 201 -13.41 -7.12 7.43
N MET A 202 -12.49 -7.81 6.80
CA MET A 202 -11.62 -8.75 7.49
C MET A 202 -10.50 -8.05 8.27
N ARG A 203 -10.01 -8.74 9.30
CA ARG A 203 -8.71 -8.44 9.90
C ARG A 203 -7.64 -9.14 9.09
N GLN A 204 -6.85 -8.33 8.40
CA GLN A 204 -5.84 -8.81 7.46
C GLN A 204 -4.43 -8.55 7.99
N LEU A 205 -3.54 -9.52 7.86
CA LEU A 205 -2.14 -9.37 8.25
C LEU A 205 -1.24 -9.19 7.02
N LEU A 206 -0.42 -8.15 7.02
CA LEU A 206 0.65 -7.96 6.05
C LEU A 206 1.86 -8.81 6.45
N ALA A 207 2.04 -9.96 5.81
CA ALA A 207 3.12 -10.90 6.10
C ALA A 207 4.31 -10.82 5.11
N GLY A 208 4.42 -9.73 4.36
CA GLY A 208 5.50 -9.45 3.42
C GLY A 208 5.73 -7.97 3.20
N PRO A 209 6.84 -7.59 2.55
CA PRO A 209 7.11 -6.18 2.28
C PRO A 209 6.28 -5.64 1.11
N LEU A 210 5.82 -4.39 1.23
CA LEU A 210 4.96 -3.70 0.26
C LEU A 210 5.60 -3.52 -1.12
N PHE A 211 6.92 -3.61 -1.25
CA PHE A 211 7.57 -3.51 -2.56
C PHE A 211 7.54 -4.82 -3.39
N HIS A 212 7.03 -5.92 -2.83
CA HIS A 212 6.79 -7.15 -3.59
C HIS A 212 5.33 -7.23 -4.03
N GLY A 213 5.11 -7.67 -5.28
CA GLY A 213 3.80 -7.68 -5.92
C GLY A 213 2.70 -8.38 -5.12
N ALA A 214 2.93 -9.61 -4.63
CA ALA A 214 1.88 -10.36 -3.93
C ALA A 214 1.48 -9.74 -2.57
N PRO A 215 2.40 -9.38 -1.65
CA PRO A 215 2.03 -8.65 -0.44
C PRO A 215 1.40 -7.27 -0.72
N HIS A 216 1.88 -6.58 -1.77
CA HIS A 216 1.31 -5.32 -2.23
C HIS A 216 -0.15 -5.49 -2.63
N SER A 217 -0.42 -6.36 -3.61
CA SER A 217 -1.78 -6.60 -4.10
C SER A 217 -2.72 -7.04 -2.98
N ALA A 218 -2.28 -7.98 -2.12
CA ALA A 218 -3.08 -8.40 -0.99
C ALA A 218 -3.41 -7.25 -0.03
N ALA A 219 -2.42 -6.40 0.31
CA ALA A 219 -2.63 -5.29 1.22
C ALA A 219 -3.63 -4.26 0.66
N PHE A 220 -3.43 -3.82 -0.57
CA PHE A 220 -4.28 -2.78 -1.17
C PHE A 220 -5.66 -3.29 -1.56
N ASN A 221 -5.80 -4.52 -2.06
CA ASN A 221 -7.12 -5.12 -2.29
C ASN A 221 -7.90 -5.27 -0.98
N GLY A 222 -7.23 -5.63 0.11
CA GLY A 222 -7.88 -5.68 1.41
C GLY A 222 -8.32 -4.29 1.91
N LEU A 223 -7.50 -3.27 1.75
CA LEU A 223 -7.89 -1.89 2.06
C LEU A 223 -9.05 -1.42 1.17
N TYR A 224 -9.06 -1.83 -0.11
CA TYR A 224 -10.18 -1.60 -1.01
C TYR A 224 -11.49 -2.23 -0.51
N CYS A 225 -11.39 -3.39 0.14
CA CYS A 225 -12.51 -4.09 0.75
C CYS A 225 -12.89 -3.56 2.14
N GLY A 226 -12.26 -2.49 2.60
CA GLY A 226 -12.48 -1.96 3.94
C GLY A 226 -11.90 -2.83 5.06
N ASN A 227 -10.93 -3.71 4.77
CA ASN A 227 -10.28 -4.55 5.77
C ASN A 227 -9.38 -3.71 6.69
N THR A 228 -9.29 -4.09 7.95
CA THR A 228 -8.27 -3.54 8.85
C THR A 228 -6.95 -4.24 8.59
N LEU A 229 -5.94 -3.50 8.14
CA LEU A 229 -4.60 -4.03 7.85
C LEU A 229 -3.70 -3.98 9.09
N ILE A 230 -3.36 -5.14 9.65
CA ILE A 230 -2.35 -5.27 10.69
C ILE A 230 -0.98 -5.33 10.00
N MET A 231 -0.14 -4.33 10.28
CA MET A 231 1.13 -4.11 9.59
C MET A 231 2.30 -4.14 10.57
N PRO A 232 3.00 -5.27 10.73
CA PRO A 232 4.19 -5.35 11.58
C PRO A 232 5.43 -4.80 10.87
N ALA A 233 6.31 -4.15 11.65
CA ALA A 233 7.65 -3.77 11.20
C ALA A 233 8.58 -4.98 11.05
N LYS A 234 8.39 -6.03 11.86
CA LYS A 234 9.13 -7.30 11.79
C LYS A 234 8.28 -8.38 11.15
N LEU A 235 8.86 -9.07 10.18
CA LEU A 235 8.19 -10.13 9.38
C LEU A 235 8.76 -11.53 9.69
N ASP A 236 9.23 -11.75 10.92
CA ASP A 236 9.67 -13.06 11.38
C ASP A 236 8.47 -13.96 11.78
N ALA A 237 8.71 -15.28 11.79
CA ALA A 237 7.66 -16.26 12.04
C ALA A 237 6.98 -16.10 13.41
N GLU A 238 7.74 -15.77 14.46
CA GLU A 238 7.21 -15.58 15.82
C GLU A 238 6.26 -14.38 15.88
N THR A 239 6.68 -13.25 15.30
CA THR A 239 5.85 -12.05 15.21
C THR A 239 4.55 -12.34 14.44
N ILE A 240 4.63 -13.00 13.29
CA ILE A 240 3.47 -13.33 12.46
C ILE A 240 2.49 -14.21 13.24
N VAL A 241 2.95 -15.32 13.84
CA VAL A 241 2.06 -16.22 14.61
C VAL A 241 1.44 -15.52 15.81
N ARG A 242 2.21 -14.72 16.53
CA ARG A 242 1.69 -13.93 17.66
C ARG A 242 0.58 -12.96 17.22
N LEU A 243 0.76 -12.27 16.11
CA LEU A 243 -0.23 -11.32 15.60
C LEU A 243 -1.47 -12.01 15.04
N ILE A 244 -1.31 -13.18 14.38
CA ILE A 244 -2.44 -14.00 13.93
C ILE A 244 -3.35 -14.33 15.14
N LYS A 245 -2.77 -14.78 16.25
CA LYS A 245 -3.52 -15.10 17.47
C LYS A 245 -4.11 -13.84 18.13
N LYS A 246 -3.29 -12.80 18.30
CA LYS A 246 -3.70 -11.56 19.00
C LYS A 246 -4.88 -10.89 18.33
N TYR A 247 -4.82 -10.71 17.01
CA TYR A 247 -5.84 -10.00 16.25
C TYR A 247 -6.91 -10.91 15.66
N ARG A 248 -6.84 -12.24 15.89
CA ARG A 248 -7.74 -13.21 15.27
C ARG A 248 -7.81 -12.97 13.76
N ILE A 249 -6.65 -12.99 13.10
CA ILE A 249 -6.52 -12.68 11.68
C ILE A 249 -7.40 -13.63 10.85
N GLU A 250 -8.14 -13.05 9.91
CA GLU A 250 -9.06 -13.76 9.03
C GLU A 250 -8.45 -13.97 7.63
N TYR A 251 -7.53 -13.08 7.24
CA TYR A 251 -6.84 -13.19 5.95
C TYR A 251 -5.36 -12.86 6.08
N VAL A 252 -4.51 -13.70 5.47
CA VAL A 252 -3.08 -13.44 5.33
C VAL A 252 -2.55 -14.09 4.04
N GLN A 253 -1.85 -13.31 3.23
CA GLN A 253 -1.07 -13.82 2.11
C GLN A 253 0.34 -14.12 2.59
N MET A 254 0.81 -15.35 2.41
CA MET A 254 2.16 -15.79 2.82
C MET A 254 2.92 -16.43 1.67
N VAL A 255 4.23 -16.22 1.67
CA VAL A 255 5.13 -16.95 0.78
C VAL A 255 5.53 -18.33 1.40
N PRO A 256 5.82 -19.35 0.57
CA PRO A 256 6.14 -20.71 1.07
C PRO A 256 7.29 -20.75 2.09
N THR A 257 8.29 -19.89 1.93
CA THR A 257 9.44 -19.81 2.86
C THR A 257 9.02 -19.36 4.27
N LEU A 258 8.04 -18.47 4.39
CA LEU A 258 7.51 -18.06 5.70
C LEU A 258 6.68 -19.19 6.32
N MET A 259 5.83 -19.86 5.52
CA MET A 259 5.06 -21.02 5.97
C MET A 259 5.97 -22.14 6.50
N GLN A 260 7.08 -22.43 5.79
CA GLN A 260 8.08 -23.40 6.26
C GLN A 260 8.74 -23.00 7.58
N ARG A 261 9.05 -21.71 7.76
CA ARG A 261 9.61 -21.22 9.04
C ARG A 261 8.62 -21.38 10.17
N ILE A 262 7.36 -21.03 9.95
CA ILE A 262 6.29 -21.20 10.94
C ILE A 262 6.09 -22.69 11.28
N SER A 263 6.07 -23.59 10.30
CA SER A 263 5.88 -25.03 10.54
C SER A 263 7.02 -25.69 11.33
N ARG A 264 8.19 -25.07 11.37
CA ARG A 264 9.36 -25.53 12.14
C ARG A 264 9.44 -24.91 13.54
N MET A 265 8.52 -24.02 13.90
CA MET A 265 8.52 -23.43 15.24
C MET A 265 8.21 -24.47 16.31
N PRO A 266 8.88 -24.42 17.48
CA PRO A 266 8.55 -25.27 18.61
C PRO A 266 7.08 -25.15 18.99
N GLY A 267 6.38 -26.27 19.11
CA GLY A 267 4.97 -26.29 19.52
C GLY A 267 3.95 -25.99 18.41
N PHE A 268 4.36 -25.78 17.15
CA PHE A 268 3.42 -25.55 16.05
C PHE A 268 2.46 -26.72 15.79
N ARG A 269 2.88 -27.95 16.09
CA ARG A 269 2.11 -29.18 15.86
C ARG A 269 1.36 -29.69 17.11
N LYS A 270 1.24 -28.85 18.15
CA LYS A 270 0.54 -29.25 19.40
C LYS A 270 -0.84 -28.63 19.47
#